data_7628747e2b938201fe7ac60e622485c4
#
_entry.id   7628747e2b938201fe7ac60e622485c4
#
_cell.length_a   1.000
_cell.length_b   1.000
_cell.length_c   1.000
_cell.angle_alpha   90.00
_cell.angle_beta   90.00
_cell.angle_gamma   90.00
#
_symmetry.space_group_name_H-M   'P 1'
#
loop_
_entity.id
_entity.type
_entity.pdbx_description
1 polymer ?
#
loop_
_entity_poly.entity_id
_entity_poly.type
_entity_poly.pdbx_seq_one_letter_code
_entity_poly.pdbx_strand_id
1 'polypeptide(L)'
;QEVEKRNSGTKFFVGTVGYGQTYGNSSDVNFVIHPKYLDKLGTDEEARMTFEKDVKFLTNCSKQFKAQMKAQGREVVSDGWFCDENGNWGGWVITKNSDKSSFLKKMSDHTNEILEKKLAKKKGKACRAYLQNRFMGIQFRLTGGDEKCR
;
A
#
# COMPACT_ATOMS: atom_id res chain seq x y z
N GLN A 1 -3.92 -31.53 -1.50
CA GLN A 1 -5.30 -31.62 -1.97
C GLN A 1 -6.35 -31.52 -0.85
N GLU A 2 -6.19 -32.23 0.29
CA GLU A 2 -7.17 -32.12 1.40
C GLU A 2 -7.12 -30.76 2.11
N VAL A 3 -5.93 -30.20 2.32
CA VAL A 3 -5.74 -28.90 2.97
C VAL A 3 -6.24 -27.77 2.06
N GLU A 4 -6.11 -27.87 0.75
CA GLU A 4 -6.67 -26.92 -0.22
C GLU A 4 -8.20 -26.88 -0.18
N LYS A 5 -8.85 -28.04 -0.09
CA LYS A 5 -10.31 -28.14 0.01
C LYS A 5 -10.87 -27.46 1.25
N ARG A 6 -10.10 -27.46 2.36
CA ARG A 6 -10.49 -26.85 3.65
C ARG A 6 -10.20 -25.34 3.72
N ASN A 7 -9.30 -24.84 2.87
CA ASN A 7 -8.87 -23.44 2.86
C ASN A 7 -9.12 -22.80 1.48
N SER A 8 -10.35 -22.37 1.23
CA SER A 8 -10.69 -21.70 -0.02
C SER A 8 -9.86 -20.41 -0.21
N GLY A 9 -9.28 -20.24 -1.41
CA GLY A 9 -8.42 -19.10 -1.74
C GLY A 9 -6.96 -19.29 -1.34
N THR A 10 -6.52 -20.55 -1.10
CA THR A 10 -5.13 -20.90 -0.91
C THR A 10 -4.65 -21.87 -1.98
N LYS A 11 -3.39 -21.76 -2.38
CA LYS A 11 -2.71 -22.71 -3.27
C LYS A 11 -1.45 -23.23 -2.62
N PHE A 12 -1.21 -24.53 -2.79
CA PHE A 12 -0.05 -25.21 -2.25
C PHE A 12 0.84 -25.71 -3.36
N PHE A 13 2.14 -25.45 -3.21
CA PHE A 13 3.20 -25.90 -4.09
C PHE A 13 4.22 -26.68 -3.27
N VAL A 14 4.83 -27.69 -3.86
CA VAL A 14 5.93 -28.43 -3.25
C VAL A 14 7.22 -28.00 -3.92
N GLY A 15 8.18 -27.53 -3.13
CA GLY A 15 9.43 -27.02 -3.67
C GLY A 15 10.24 -26.21 -2.68
N THR A 16 11.22 -25.50 -3.20
CA THR A 16 12.04 -24.52 -2.46
C THR A 16 11.92 -23.17 -3.12
N VAL A 17 11.96 -22.12 -2.32
CA VAL A 17 11.93 -20.73 -2.84
C VAL A 17 13.34 -20.19 -2.83
N GLY A 18 13.87 -19.93 -4.02
CA GLY A 18 15.14 -19.20 -4.20
C GLY A 18 14.92 -17.69 -4.22
N TYR A 19 16.00 -16.93 -4.08
CA TYR A 19 15.96 -15.47 -4.16
C TYR A 19 15.39 -15.02 -5.51
N GLY A 20 14.37 -14.18 -5.48
CA GLY A 20 13.69 -13.66 -6.67
C GLY A 20 12.68 -14.62 -7.33
N GLN A 21 12.49 -15.81 -6.79
CA GLN A 21 11.45 -16.73 -7.27
C GLN A 21 10.10 -16.42 -6.63
N THR A 22 9.04 -16.59 -7.42
CA THR A 22 7.65 -16.40 -7.00
C THR A 22 6.81 -17.55 -7.49
N TYR A 23 5.77 -17.88 -6.73
CA TYR A 23 4.82 -18.92 -7.05
C TYR A 23 3.40 -18.35 -7.03
N GLY A 24 2.60 -18.78 -8.01
CA GLY A 24 1.19 -18.41 -8.08
C GLY A 24 0.93 -16.94 -8.42
N ASN A 25 -0.29 -16.50 -8.19
CA ASN A 25 -0.80 -15.18 -8.50
C ASN A 25 -1.32 -14.46 -7.24
N SER A 26 -1.77 -13.22 -7.40
CA SER A 26 -2.29 -12.39 -6.30
C SER A 26 -3.72 -12.73 -5.87
N SER A 27 -4.46 -13.54 -6.63
CA SER A 27 -5.85 -13.89 -6.29
C SER A 27 -5.93 -14.83 -5.10
N ASP A 28 -4.94 -15.70 -4.96
CA ASP A 28 -4.86 -16.71 -3.91
C ASP A 28 -3.70 -16.40 -2.95
N VAL A 29 -3.71 -17.00 -1.77
CA VAL A 29 -2.55 -17.03 -0.89
C VAL A 29 -1.72 -18.26 -1.25
N ASN A 30 -0.47 -18.06 -1.65
CA ASN A 30 0.39 -19.11 -2.15
C ASN A 30 1.29 -19.66 -1.02
N PHE A 31 1.31 -20.96 -0.87
CA PHE A 31 2.16 -21.66 0.10
C PHE A 31 3.11 -22.60 -0.64
N VAL A 32 4.39 -22.49 -0.34
CA VAL A 32 5.43 -23.40 -0.85
C VAL A 32 5.98 -24.22 0.31
N ILE A 33 5.91 -25.52 0.22
CA ILE A 33 6.31 -26.43 1.30
C ILE A 33 7.52 -27.22 0.83
N HIS A 34 8.56 -27.23 1.67
CA HIS A 34 9.75 -28.03 1.38
C HIS A 34 9.40 -29.52 1.37
N PRO A 35 9.89 -30.31 0.39
CA PRO A 35 9.56 -31.73 0.28
C PRO A 35 9.80 -32.53 1.57
N LYS A 36 10.93 -32.34 2.23
CA LYS A 36 11.26 -33.04 3.49
C LYS A 36 10.29 -32.70 4.62
N TYR A 37 9.80 -31.45 4.69
CA TYR A 37 8.81 -31.07 5.68
C TYR A 37 7.44 -31.70 5.38
N LEU A 38 7.10 -31.80 4.09
CA LEU A 38 5.89 -32.48 3.66
C LEU A 38 5.90 -33.97 4.08
N ASP A 39 7.05 -34.65 3.95
CA ASP A 39 7.22 -36.03 4.43
C ASP A 39 7.00 -36.11 5.94
N LYS A 40 7.55 -35.18 6.71
CA LYS A 40 7.31 -35.07 8.16
C LYS A 40 5.84 -34.90 8.51
N LEU A 41 5.12 -34.04 7.77
CA LEU A 41 3.67 -33.84 7.98
C LEU A 41 2.85 -35.11 7.70
N GLY A 42 3.36 -36.04 6.90
CA GLY A 42 2.75 -37.33 6.64
C GLY A 42 2.84 -38.30 7.81
N THR A 43 3.85 -38.16 8.67
CA THR A 43 4.17 -39.10 9.76
C THR A 43 3.97 -38.55 11.17
N ASP A 44 4.00 -37.22 11.31
CA ASP A 44 3.92 -36.51 12.60
C ASP A 44 2.60 -35.72 12.68
N GLU A 45 1.71 -36.19 13.54
CA GLU A 45 0.38 -35.58 13.71
C GLU A 45 0.46 -34.23 14.42
N GLU A 46 1.38 -34.03 15.34
CA GLU A 46 1.57 -32.76 16.04
C GLU A 46 2.08 -31.70 15.07
N ALA A 47 3.06 -32.05 14.24
CA ALA A 47 3.55 -31.17 13.17
C ALA A 47 2.43 -30.79 12.19
N ARG A 48 1.57 -31.75 11.85
CA ARG A 48 0.40 -31.48 10.96
C ARG A 48 -0.60 -30.52 11.59
N MET A 49 -0.94 -30.71 12.87
CA MET A 49 -1.85 -29.81 13.58
C MET A 49 -1.30 -28.38 13.69
N THR A 50 0.00 -28.25 13.94
CA THR A 50 0.70 -26.97 14.01
C THR A 50 0.68 -26.31 12.64
N PHE A 51 1.02 -27.03 11.58
CA PHE A 51 0.98 -26.55 10.20
C PHE A 51 -0.41 -26.02 9.80
N GLU A 52 -1.49 -26.73 10.13
CA GLU A 52 -2.84 -26.29 9.83
C GLU A 52 -3.21 -24.97 10.55
N LYS A 53 -2.77 -24.80 11.79
CA LYS A 53 -2.95 -23.54 12.55
C LYS A 53 -2.17 -22.40 11.89
N ASP A 54 -0.93 -22.66 11.53
CA ASP A 54 -0.06 -21.67 10.88
C ASP A 54 -0.62 -21.24 9.53
N VAL A 55 -1.07 -22.18 8.69
CA VAL A 55 -1.69 -21.88 7.41
C VAL A 55 -2.91 -20.96 7.57
N LYS A 56 -3.77 -21.22 8.54
CA LYS A 56 -4.94 -20.37 8.82
C LYS A 56 -4.51 -18.96 9.25
N PHE A 57 -3.55 -18.87 10.16
CA PHE A 57 -3.02 -17.62 10.66
C PHE A 57 -2.37 -16.79 9.51
N LEU A 58 -1.47 -17.41 8.74
CA LEU A 58 -0.76 -16.77 7.65
C LEU A 58 -1.69 -16.35 6.50
N THR A 59 -2.75 -17.14 6.24
CA THR A 59 -3.80 -16.77 5.28
C THR A 59 -4.50 -15.47 5.70
N ASN A 60 -4.82 -15.33 6.99
CA ASN A 60 -5.43 -14.10 7.51
C ASN A 60 -4.47 -12.92 7.44
N CYS A 61 -3.19 -13.14 7.77
CA CYS A 61 -2.15 -12.11 7.64
C CYS A 61 -2.04 -11.60 6.19
N SER A 62 -2.03 -12.51 5.20
CA SER A 62 -1.99 -12.12 3.78
C SER A 62 -3.20 -11.32 3.36
N LYS A 63 -4.41 -11.70 3.79
CA LYS A 63 -5.64 -10.96 3.48
C LYS A 63 -5.60 -9.55 4.06
N GLN A 64 -5.20 -9.39 5.32
CA GLN A 64 -5.05 -8.07 5.97
C GLN A 64 -3.98 -7.23 5.28
N PHE A 65 -2.85 -7.84 4.96
CA PHE A 65 -1.76 -7.15 4.25
C PHE A 65 -2.19 -6.66 2.86
N LYS A 66 -2.88 -7.50 2.07
CA LYS A 66 -3.43 -7.10 0.76
C LYS A 66 -4.40 -5.92 0.90
N ALA A 67 -5.28 -5.95 1.88
CA ALA A 67 -6.22 -4.86 2.15
C ALA A 67 -5.48 -3.56 2.51
N GLN A 68 -4.43 -3.65 3.33
CA GLN A 68 -3.60 -2.50 3.71
C GLN A 68 -2.83 -1.93 2.51
N MET A 69 -2.23 -2.79 1.68
CA MET A 69 -1.53 -2.36 0.47
C MET A 69 -2.47 -1.67 -0.51
N LYS A 70 -3.67 -2.23 -0.70
CA LYS A 70 -4.72 -1.63 -1.54
C LYS A 70 -5.14 -0.24 -1.01
N ALA A 71 -5.30 -0.10 0.30
CA ALA A 71 -5.60 1.19 0.92
C ALA A 71 -4.48 2.23 0.71
N GLN A 72 -3.23 1.79 0.59
CA GLN A 72 -2.07 2.63 0.26
C GLN A 72 -1.89 2.88 -1.25
N GLY A 73 -2.82 2.43 -2.10
CA GLY A 73 -2.72 2.56 -3.55
C GLY A 73 -1.65 1.68 -4.18
N ARG A 74 -1.26 0.59 -3.54
CA ARG A 74 -0.31 -0.40 -4.06
C ARG A 74 -1.05 -1.65 -4.49
N GLU A 75 -0.71 -2.17 -5.65
CA GLU A 75 -1.22 -3.44 -6.13
C GLU A 75 -0.25 -4.58 -5.76
N VAL A 76 -0.77 -5.61 -5.09
CA VAL A 76 -0.01 -6.84 -4.82
C VAL A 76 -0.09 -7.74 -6.05
N VAL A 77 1.04 -7.99 -6.70
CA VAL A 77 1.14 -8.84 -7.90
C VAL A 77 1.27 -10.31 -7.53
N SER A 78 2.05 -10.60 -6.49
CA SER A 78 2.23 -11.93 -5.95
C SER A 78 2.58 -11.84 -4.47
N ASP A 79 2.03 -12.73 -3.68
CA ASP A 79 2.39 -12.92 -2.28
C ASP A 79 2.31 -14.40 -1.92
N GLY A 80 3.05 -14.76 -0.91
CA GLY A 80 2.99 -16.12 -0.41
C GLY A 80 3.94 -16.38 0.74
N TRP A 81 3.88 -17.61 1.21
CA TRP A 81 4.62 -18.11 2.34
C TRP A 81 5.37 -19.37 1.93
N PHE A 82 6.55 -19.55 2.45
CA PHE A 82 7.30 -20.78 2.27
C PHE A 82 7.72 -21.37 3.62
N CYS A 83 7.66 -22.68 3.68
CA CYS A 83 8.07 -23.45 4.84
C CYS A 83 9.34 -24.23 4.49
N ASP A 84 10.39 -24.09 5.29
CA ASP A 84 11.66 -24.79 5.10
C ASP A 84 11.58 -26.26 5.58
N GLU A 85 12.69 -26.99 5.47
CA GLU A 85 12.78 -28.39 5.90
C GLU A 85 12.58 -28.61 7.40
N ASN A 86 12.75 -27.54 8.20
CA ASN A 86 12.62 -27.58 9.66
C ASN A 86 11.24 -27.10 10.13
N GLY A 87 10.40 -26.58 9.24
CA GLY A 87 9.09 -26.01 9.58
C GLY A 87 9.09 -24.53 9.87
N ASN A 88 10.20 -23.81 9.59
CA ASN A 88 10.23 -22.37 9.74
C ASN A 88 9.57 -21.69 8.56
N TRP A 89 8.82 -20.62 8.84
CA TRP A 89 8.10 -19.86 7.85
C TRP A 89 8.84 -18.60 7.41
N GLY A 90 8.86 -18.37 6.11
CA GLY A 90 9.24 -17.11 5.49
C GLY A 90 8.16 -16.67 4.51
N GLY A 91 8.22 -15.43 4.04
CA GLY A 91 7.23 -14.92 3.09
C GLY A 91 7.86 -14.06 2.01
N TRP A 92 7.14 -13.90 0.89
CA TRP A 92 7.46 -12.93 -0.15
C TRP A 92 6.25 -12.10 -0.51
N VAL A 93 6.50 -10.89 -0.93
CA VAL A 93 5.49 -10.00 -1.49
C VAL A 93 6.09 -9.22 -2.63
N ILE A 94 5.41 -9.23 -3.76
CA ILE A 94 5.73 -8.38 -4.90
C ILE A 94 4.60 -7.38 -5.07
N THR A 95 4.94 -6.10 -5.00
CA THR A 95 4.00 -5.01 -5.23
C THR A 95 4.36 -4.26 -6.50
N LYS A 96 3.37 -3.95 -7.30
CA LYS A 96 3.47 -2.98 -8.38
C LYS A 96 2.97 -1.64 -7.84
N ASN A 97 3.74 -0.59 -8.05
CA ASN A 97 3.23 0.75 -7.78
C ASN A 97 2.12 1.01 -8.79
N SER A 98 0.87 1.01 -8.33
CA SER A 98 -0.20 1.59 -9.12
C SER A 98 0.15 3.06 -9.29
N ASP A 99 0.49 3.44 -10.51
CA ASP A 99 0.88 4.77 -10.96
C ASP A 99 1.07 5.81 -9.84
N LYS A 100 2.29 5.91 -9.32
CA LYS A 100 2.68 7.01 -8.43
C LYS A 100 2.32 8.36 -9.05
N SER A 101 2.20 8.42 -10.40
CA SER A 101 1.83 9.62 -11.12
C SER A 101 0.41 10.09 -10.78
N SER A 102 -0.58 9.20 -10.69
CA SER A 102 -1.97 9.61 -10.45
C SER A 102 -2.22 10.02 -9.00
N PHE A 103 -1.61 9.34 -8.03
CA PHE A 103 -1.75 9.69 -6.61
C PHE A 103 -0.96 10.94 -6.26
N LEU A 104 0.31 11.04 -6.70
CA LEU A 104 1.13 12.24 -6.53
C LEU A 104 0.54 13.43 -7.28
N LYS A 105 -0.04 13.20 -8.47
CA LYS A 105 -0.74 14.23 -9.21
C LYS A 105 -1.97 14.72 -8.44
N LYS A 106 -2.81 13.84 -7.93
CA LYS A 106 -3.97 14.22 -7.09
C LYS A 106 -3.56 14.96 -5.82
N MET A 107 -2.49 14.54 -5.14
CA MET A 107 -1.97 15.27 -3.97
C MET A 107 -1.38 16.63 -4.37
N SER A 108 -0.65 16.71 -5.47
CA SER A 108 -0.11 17.95 -6.00
C SER A 108 -1.23 18.93 -6.38
N ASP A 109 -2.25 18.44 -7.10
CA ASP A 109 -3.40 19.24 -7.51
C ASP A 109 -4.18 19.77 -6.31
N HIS A 110 -4.40 18.93 -5.29
CA HIS A 110 -5.07 19.36 -4.05
C HIS A 110 -4.25 20.37 -3.26
N THR A 111 -2.92 20.19 -3.19
CA THR A 111 -2.02 21.13 -2.53
C THR A 111 -1.98 22.46 -3.26
N ASN A 112 -1.94 22.42 -4.59
CA ASN A 112 -1.97 23.62 -5.42
C ASN A 112 -3.30 24.38 -5.26
N GLU A 113 -4.43 23.68 -5.24
CA GLU A 113 -5.75 24.28 -5.00
C GLU A 113 -5.83 24.99 -3.62
N ILE A 114 -5.27 24.38 -2.57
CA ILE A 114 -5.20 25.00 -1.23
C ILE A 114 -4.31 26.24 -1.25
N LEU A 115 -3.16 26.17 -1.94
CA LEU A 115 -2.25 27.30 -2.08
C LEU A 115 -2.89 28.44 -2.85
N GLU A 116 -3.57 28.16 -3.95
CA GLU A 116 -4.29 29.17 -4.73
C GLU A 116 -5.40 29.84 -3.92
N LYS A 117 -6.19 29.07 -3.18
CA LYS A 117 -7.21 29.62 -2.26
C LYS A 117 -6.61 30.51 -1.18
N LYS A 118 -5.45 30.14 -0.63
CA LYS A 118 -4.73 30.96 0.37
C LYS A 118 -4.17 32.23 -0.24
N LEU A 119 -3.61 32.17 -1.45
CA LEU A 119 -3.09 33.32 -2.18
C LEU A 119 -4.21 34.29 -2.58
N ALA A 120 -5.35 33.80 -3.07
CA ALA A 120 -6.51 34.60 -3.37
C ALA A 120 -7.04 35.36 -2.14
N LYS A 121 -7.12 34.67 -0.98
CA LYS A 121 -7.50 35.32 0.30
C LYS A 121 -6.50 36.40 0.73
N LYS A 122 -5.19 36.17 0.55
CA LYS A 122 -4.16 37.20 0.87
C LYS A 122 -4.25 38.41 -0.07
N LYS A 123 -4.42 38.19 -1.38
CA LYS A 123 -4.60 39.24 -2.34
C LYS A 123 -5.87 40.08 -2.01
N GLY A 124 -6.98 39.44 -1.69
CA GLY A 124 -8.20 40.12 -1.31
C GLY A 124 -8.07 40.97 -0.04
N LYS A 125 -7.30 40.49 0.98
CA LYS A 125 -7.00 41.28 2.18
C LYS A 125 -6.10 42.49 1.87
N ALA A 126 -5.07 42.30 1.04
CA ALA A 126 -4.18 43.38 0.64
C ALA A 126 -4.91 44.49 -0.19
N CYS A 127 -5.79 44.10 -1.11
CA CYS A 127 -6.63 45.04 -1.86
C CYS A 127 -7.60 45.79 -0.94
N ARG A 128 -8.21 45.12 0.05
CA ARG A 128 -9.07 45.82 1.03
C ARG A 128 -8.29 46.81 1.88
N ALA A 129 -7.12 46.47 2.36
CA ALA A 129 -6.27 47.36 3.16
C ALA A 129 -5.84 48.58 2.34
N TYR A 130 -5.50 48.39 1.05
CA TYR A 130 -5.17 49.46 0.13
C TYR A 130 -6.34 50.41 -0.07
N LEU A 131 -7.54 49.91 -0.31
CA LEU A 131 -8.74 50.73 -0.48
C LEU A 131 -9.10 51.46 0.81
N GLN A 132 -9.00 50.86 1.97
CA GLN A 132 -9.22 51.51 3.25
C GLN A 132 -8.24 52.66 3.49
N ASN A 133 -6.96 52.45 3.22
CA ASN A 133 -5.95 53.51 3.37
C ASN A 133 -6.14 54.67 2.40
N ARG A 134 -6.59 54.38 1.19
CA ARG A 134 -6.92 55.42 0.21
C ARG A 134 -8.14 56.25 0.60
N PHE A 135 -9.14 55.61 1.19
CA PHE A 135 -10.35 56.28 1.69
C PHE A 135 -10.08 57.16 2.92
N MET A 136 -9.05 56.85 3.70
CA MET A 136 -8.64 57.62 4.88
C MET A 136 -7.67 58.75 4.56
N GLY A 137 -7.43 59.05 3.28
CA GLY A 137 -6.57 60.16 2.87
C GLY A 137 -5.08 59.92 3.01
N ILE A 138 -4.64 58.73 3.31
CA ILE A 138 -3.24 58.36 3.41
C ILE A 138 -2.76 57.94 2.01
N GLN A 139 -1.98 58.81 1.34
CA GLN A 139 -1.35 58.47 0.07
C GLN A 139 -0.18 57.51 0.32
N PHE A 140 -0.43 56.21 0.30
CA PHE A 140 0.62 55.24 0.17
C PHE A 140 1.00 55.12 -1.33
N ARG A 141 2.13 55.63 -1.72
CA ARG A 141 2.75 55.31 -3.02
C ARG A 141 3.29 53.91 -2.91
N LEU A 142 2.53 52.92 -3.33
CA LEU A 142 3.00 51.57 -3.56
C LEU A 142 3.80 51.55 -4.85
N THR A 143 5.12 51.67 -4.76
CA THR A 143 6.01 51.33 -5.87
C THR A 143 5.88 49.84 -6.15
N GLY A 144 5.25 49.46 -7.28
CA GLY A 144 5.20 48.06 -7.76
C GLY A 144 3.95 47.25 -7.43
N GLY A 145 2.79 47.85 -7.11
CA GLY A 145 1.58 47.16 -6.70
C GLY A 145 0.40 47.13 -7.69
N ASP A 146 0.45 47.86 -8.77
CA ASP A 146 -0.72 48.00 -9.66
C ASP A 146 -1.09 46.77 -10.49
N GLU A 147 -0.13 45.83 -10.67
CA GLU A 147 -0.41 44.61 -11.41
C GLU A 147 -1.05 43.51 -10.56
N LYS A 148 -1.09 43.63 -9.21
CA LYS A 148 -1.59 42.57 -8.33
C LYS A 148 -3.08 42.67 -7.98
N CYS A 149 -3.74 43.74 -8.32
CA CYS A 149 -5.17 43.95 -8.04
C CYS A 149 -6.07 43.92 -9.28
N ARG A 150 -5.52 43.61 -10.43
CA ARG A 150 -6.30 43.41 -11.66
C ARG A 150 -6.58 41.98 -11.94
#